data_19c6b5519c399ffe7c1f728a19a23e2a
#
_entry.id   19c6b5519c399ffe7c1f728a19a23e2a
#
_cell.length_a   1.000
_cell.length_b   1.000
_cell.length_c   1.000
_cell.angle_alpha   90.00
_cell.angle_beta   90.00
_cell.angle_gamma   90.00
#
_symmetry.space_group_name_H-M   'P 1'
#
loop_
_entity.id
_entity.type
_entity.pdbx_description
1 polymer ?
#
loop_
_entity_poly.entity_id
_entity_poly.type
_entity_poly.pdbx_seq_one_letter_code
_entity_poly.pdbx_strand_id
1 'polypeptide(L)'
;MSQITDRHKEFQAKDNTSAEWGAQWCKLSQALGSGIIAVIIGNRGAGKTQMAVCAVRQSCKEGKPALYTKALNFFLDVRSSYRKEAIDTEKNIIEKYCAPFLLVIDAIENRSDSAFENLLFNHLIDIRYDRMLDTLLIGNYDENQFATSMGPSIVDRIHECGIRIICNWKSFRRI
;
A
#
# COMPACT_ATOMS: atom_id res chain seq x y z
N MET A 1 14.85 -0.90 -4.91
CA MET A 1 14.22 -1.77 -5.93
C MET A 1 12.88 -2.24 -5.41
N SER A 2 11.82 -2.16 -6.20
CA SER A 2 10.48 -2.58 -5.79
C SER A 2 10.43 -4.09 -5.60
N GLN A 3 9.84 -4.57 -4.51
CA GLN A 3 9.64 -6.00 -4.22
C GLN A 3 8.44 -6.58 -5.01
N ILE A 4 8.14 -6.04 -6.19
CA ILE A 4 7.08 -6.57 -7.07
C ILE A 4 7.44 -7.99 -7.47
N THR A 5 6.52 -8.94 -7.22
CA THR A 5 6.72 -10.34 -7.59
C THR A 5 6.76 -10.52 -9.09
N ASP A 6 7.53 -11.48 -9.60
CA ASP A 6 7.69 -11.76 -11.03
C ASP A 6 6.35 -11.96 -11.74
N ARG A 7 5.37 -12.55 -11.07
CA ARG A 7 4.00 -12.75 -11.56
C ARG A 7 3.30 -11.45 -12.01
N HIS A 8 3.66 -10.32 -11.43
CA HIS A 8 3.01 -9.03 -11.69
C HIS A 8 3.90 -8.04 -12.46
N LYS A 9 5.17 -8.38 -12.69
CA LYS A 9 6.13 -7.47 -13.33
C LYS A 9 5.72 -7.01 -14.73
N GLU A 10 4.99 -7.82 -15.49
CA GLU A 10 4.61 -7.51 -16.87
C GLU A 10 3.19 -6.95 -17.01
N PHE A 11 2.36 -7.06 -15.96
CA PHE A 11 0.97 -6.59 -16.01
C PHE A 11 0.88 -5.09 -16.31
N GLN A 12 -0.01 -4.72 -17.23
CA GLN A 12 -0.37 -3.34 -17.55
C GLN A 12 -1.88 -3.11 -17.35
N ALA A 13 -2.30 -1.86 -17.08
CA ALA A 13 -3.71 -1.55 -16.86
C ALA A 13 -4.61 -1.96 -18.03
N LYS A 14 -4.11 -1.83 -19.28
CA LYS A 14 -4.80 -2.24 -20.50
C LYS A 14 -5.10 -3.74 -20.60
N ASP A 15 -4.41 -4.57 -19.80
CA ASP A 15 -4.58 -6.01 -19.81
C ASP A 15 -5.82 -6.44 -19.01
N ASN A 16 -6.43 -5.53 -18.26
CA ASN A 16 -7.67 -5.77 -17.55
C ASN A 16 -8.87 -5.18 -18.32
N THR A 17 -9.79 -6.05 -18.70
CA THR A 17 -10.98 -5.71 -19.46
C THR A 17 -12.22 -5.42 -18.60
N SER A 18 -12.12 -5.51 -17.26
CA SER A 18 -13.22 -5.19 -16.35
C SER A 18 -13.46 -3.68 -16.33
N ALA A 19 -14.69 -3.28 -16.65
CA ALA A 19 -15.10 -1.87 -16.62
C ALA A 19 -15.00 -1.29 -15.20
N GLU A 20 -15.40 -2.06 -14.17
CA GLU A 20 -15.33 -1.64 -12.77
C GLU A 20 -13.88 -1.41 -12.34
N TRP A 21 -12.99 -2.34 -12.66
CA TRP A 21 -11.56 -2.18 -12.37
C TRP A 21 -10.98 -0.96 -13.09
N GLY A 22 -11.32 -0.78 -14.36
CA GLY A 22 -10.86 0.35 -15.16
C GLY A 22 -11.31 1.70 -14.60
N ALA A 23 -12.56 1.82 -14.17
CA ALA A 23 -13.08 3.03 -13.54
C ALA A 23 -12.36 3.36 -12.22
N GLN A 24 -12.10 2.36 -11.39
CA GLN A 24 -11.36 2.54 -10.13
C GLN A 24 -9.88 2.88 -10.37
N TRP A 25 -9.28 2.26 -11.37
CA TRP A 25 -7.92 2.62 -11.79
C TRP A 25 -7.84 4.07 -12.28
N CYS A 26 -8.78 4.51 -13.09
CA CYS A 26 -8.85 5.90 -13.56
C CYS A 26 -8.91 6.88 -12.38
N LYS A 27 -9.79 6.61 -11.40
CA LYS A 27 -9.90 7.41 -10.18
C LYS A 27 -8.58 7.46 -9.40
N LEU A 28 -7.92 6.32 -9.21
CA LEU A 28 -6.65 6.26 -8.49
C LEU A 28 -5.55 7.00 -9.24
N SER A 29 -5.41 6.74 -10.55
CA SER A 29 -4.34 7.29 -11.38
C SER A 29 -4.36 8.82 -11.46
N GLN A 30 -5.55 9.42 -11.43
CA GLN A 30 -5.72 10.88 -11.42
C GLN A 30 -5.36 11.52 -10.08
N ALA A 31 -5.50 10.78 -8.98
CA ALA A 31 -5.22 11.29 -7.64
C ALA A 31 -3.76 11.08 -7.21
N LEU A 32 -3.00 10.20 -7.88
CA LEU A 32 -1.58 10.02 -7.60
C LEU A 32 -0.82 11.33 -7.81
N GLY A 33 0.07 11.63 -6.88
CA GLY A 33 0.91 12.82 -6.92
C GLY A 33 0.44 13.96 -6.04
N SER A 34 -0.66 13.80 -5.29
CA SER A 34 -1.22 14.82 -4.41
C SER A 34 -1.05 14.53 -2.91
N GLY A 35 -0.23 13.53 -2.55
CA GLY A 35 -0.01 13.14 -1.15
C GLY A 35 -1.16 12.31 -0.57
N ILE A 36 -1.80 11.49 -1.40
CA ILE A 36 -2.97 10.70 -0.97
C ILE A 36 -2.61 9.50 -0.11
N ILE A 37 -3.54 9.12 0.76
CA ILE A 37 -3.57 7.79 1.37
C ILE A 37 -4.70 6.99 0.71
N ALA A 38 -4.37 6.16 -0.28
CA ALA A 38 -5.35 5.33 -0.97
C ALA A 38 -5.48 3.95 -0.32
N VAL A 39 -6.72 3.50 -0.15
CA VAL A 39 -7.05 2.17 0.38
C VAL A 39 -7.71 1.34 -0.70
N ILE A 40 -7.17 0.15 -0.96
CA ILE A 40 -7.67 -0.78 -1.97
C ILE A 40 -7.98 -2.11 -1.27
N ILE A 41 -9.25 -2.33 -0.96
CA ILE A 41 -9.69 -3.50 -0.19
C ILE A 41 -10.77 -4.29 -0.95
N GLY A 42 -11.13 -5.46 -0.44
CA GLY A 42 -12.18 -6.31 -1.00
C GLY A 42 -11.70 -7.70 -1.39
N ASN A 43 -12.45 -8.35 -2.28
CA ASN A 43 -12.33 -9.77 -2.61
C ASN A 43 -10.95 -10.20 -3.12
N ARG A 44 -10.54 -11.41 -2.77
CA ARG A 44 -9.32 -12.03 -3.32
C ARG A 44 -9.48 -12.24 -4.84
N GLY A 45 -8.39 -11.98 -5.58
CA GLY A 45 -8.38 -12.12 -7.03
C GLY A 45 -9.02 -10.97 -7.81
N ALA A 46 -9.52 -9.93 -7.17
CA ALA A 46 -10.14 -8.77 -7.81
C ALA A 46 -9.12 -7.78 -8.44
N GLY A 47 -7.84 -8.12 -8.54
CA GLY A 47 -6.84 -7.28 -9.22
C GLY A 47 -6.27 -6.12 -8.39
N LYS A 48 -6.40 -6.14 -7.06
CA LYS A 48 -5.85 -5.09 -6.17
C LYS A 48 -4.34 -4.89 -6.34
N THR A 49 -3.58 -5.98 -6.25
CA THR A 49 -2.11 -5.96 -6.45
C THR A 49 -1.74 -5.50 -7.87
N GLN A 50 -2.55 -5.85 -8.88
CA GLN A 50 -2.34 -5.37 -10.25
C GLN A 50 -2.51 -3.85 -10.35
N MET A 51 -3.52 -3.29 -9.69
CA MET A 51 -3.74 -1.84 -9.61
C MET A 51 -2.56 -1.13 -8.95
N ALA A 52 -2.02 -1.68 -7.88
CA ALA A 52 -0.82 -1.18 -7.22
C ALA A 52 0.42 -1.19 -8.13
N VAL A 53 0.62 -2.27 -8.88
CA VAL A 53 1.72 -2.35 -9.85
C VAL A 53 1.59 -1.29 -10.94
N CYS A 54 0.37 -1.02 -11.40
CA CYS A 54 0.14 0.09 -12.34
C CYS A 54 0.49 1.45 -11.72
N ALA A 55 0.14 1.68 -10.44
CA ALA A 55 0.50 2.91 -9.73
C ALA A 55 2.02 3.09 -9.58
N VAL A 56 2.74 2.02 -9.21
CA VAL A 56 4.21 2.04 -9.16
C VAL A 56 4.81 2.38 -10.51
N ARG A 57 4.30 1.78 -11.58
CA ARG A 57 4.79 2.06 -12.95
C ARG A 57 4.52 3.48 -13.40
N GLN A 58 3.34 4.02 -13.07
CA GLN A 58 3.00 5.40 -13.37
C GLN A 58 3.97 6.34 -12.66
N SER A 59 4.17 6.17 -11.35
CA SER A 59 5.12 6.97 -10.56
C SER A 59 6.53 6.92 -11.14
N CYS A 60 7.03 5.72 -11.49
CA CYS A 60 8.36 5.56 -12.09
C CYS A 60 8.46 6.23 -13.48
N LYS A 61 7.42 6.18 -14.32
CA LYS A 61 7.39 6.86 -15.61
C LYS A 61 7.44 8.39 -15.47
N GLU A 62 6.87 8.91 -14.38
CA GLU A 62 6.92 10.33 -14.02
C GLU A 62 8.25 10.73 -13.34
N GLY A 63 9.23 9.82 -13.26
CA GLY A 63 10.53 10.06 -12.59
C GLY A 63 10.45 10.09 -11.07
N LYS A 64 9.32 9.69 -10.48
CA LYS A 64 9.11 9.68 -9.03
C LYS A 64 9.46 8.31 -8.45
N PRO A 65 10.34 8.22 -7.42
CA PRO A 65 10.70 6.94 -6.82
C PRO A 65 9.50 6.27 -6.16
N ALA A 66 9.33 4.97 -6.39
CA ALA A 66 8.26 4.18 -5.80
C ALA A 66 8.82 2.90 -5.15
N LEU A 67 8.24 2.53 -4.01
CA LEU A 67 8.53 1.29 -3.29
C LEU A 67 7.26 0.47 -3.14
N TYR A 68 7.31 -0.78 -3.56
CA TYR A 68 6.29 -1.79 -3.26
C TYR A 68 6.84 -2.75 -2.22
N THR A 69 6.08 -3.01 -1.17
CA THR A 69 6.41 -3.99 -0.13
C THR A 69 5.15 -4.71 0.36
N LYS A 70 5.33 -5.82 1.06
CA LYS A 70 4.27 -6.44 1.88
C LYS A 70 4.39 -5.94 3.32
N ALA A 71 3.27 -5.80 4.02
CA ALA A 71 3.25 -5.38 5.41
C ALA A 71 4.20 -6.20 6.29
N LEU A 72 4.18 -7.52 6.15
CA LEU A 72 5.09 -8.41 6.89
C LEU A 72 6.57 -8.05 6.69
N ASN A 73 6.99 -7.70 5.47
CA ASN A 73 8.39 -7.38 5.20
C ASN A 73 8.83 -6.09 5.90
N PHE A 74 7.96 -5.08 5.97
CA PHE A 74 8.24 -3.87 6.74
C PHE A 74 8.53 -4.21 8.22
N PHE A 75 7.68 -5.02 8.86
CA PHE A 75 7.88 -5.40 10.26
C PHE A 75 9.08 -6.32 10.46
N LEU A 76 9.40 -7.18 9.50
CA LEU A 76 10.62 -8.01 9.55
C LEU A 76 11.89 -7.14 9.43
N ASP A 77 11.88 -6.13 8.56
CA ASP A 77 12.98 -5.17 8.44
C ASP A 77 13.17 -4.41 9.78
N VAL A 78 12.09 -3.90 10.39
CA VAL A 78 12.16 -3.23 11.69
C VAL A 78 12.68 -4.18 12.78
N ARG A 79 12.15 -5.41 12.86
CA ARG A 79 12.64 -6.40 13.85
C ARG A 79 14.12 -6.74 13.64
N SER A 80 14.63 -6.66 12.42
CA SER A 80 16.04 -6.92 12.14
C SER A 80 16.96 -5.89 12.79
N SER A 81 16.49 -4.64 12.99
CA SER A 81 17.29 -3.57 13.62
C SER A 81 17.55 -3.78 15.12
N TYR A 82 16.79 -4.67 15.76
CA TYR A 82 17.00 -4.98 17.19
C TYR A 82 18.03 -6.08 17.43
N ARG A 83 18.61 -6.66 16.39
CA ARG A 83 19.66 -7.67 16.55
C ARG A 83 20.97 -7.01 16.97
N LYS A 84 21.79 -7.73 17.74
CA LYS A 84 23.06 -7.25 18.32
C LYS A 84 24.07 -6.78 17.27
N GLU A 85 23.97 -7.30 16.05
CA GLU A 85 24.84 -6.98 14.88
C GLU A 85 24.04 -6.27 13.76
N ALA A 86 22.98 -5.54 14.12
CA ALA A 86 22.17 -4.84 13.12
C ALA A 86 23.01 -3.75 12.44
N ILE A 87 22.98 -3.75 11.10
CA ILE A 87 23.63 -2.73 10.28
C ILE A 87 22.79 -1.44 10.28
N ASP A 88 21.46 -1.59 10.24
CA ASP A 88 20.50 -0.49 10.21
C ASP A 88 19.83 -0.29 11.56
N THR A 89 19.58 0.96 11.93
CA THR A 89 18.73 1.32 13.07
C THR A 89 17.27 1.32 12.66
N GLU A 90 16.34 1.21 13.63
CA GLU A 90 14.91 1.37 13.40
C GLU A 90 14.61 2.67 12.62
N LYS A 91 15.25 3.77 13.01
CA LYS A 91 15.12 5.07 12.34
C LYS A 91 15.49 5.00 10.86
N ASN A 92 16.60 4.34 10.52
CA ASN A 92 17.05 4.20 9.12
C ASN A 92 16.06 3.36 8.32
N ILE A 93 15.49 2.31 8.93
CA ILE A 93 14.49 1.47 8.29
C ILE A 93 13.20 2.25 8.06
N ILE A 94 12.69 2.96 9.05
CA ILE A 94 11.50 3.81 8.87
C ILE A 94 11.74 4.83 7.76
N GLU A 95 12.89 5.52 7.75
CA GLU A 95 13.22 6.49 6.69
C GLU A 95 13.30 5.84 5.31
N LYS A 96 13.81 4.62 5.17
CA LYS A 96 13.79 3.85 3.92
C LYS A 96 12.37 3.71 3.35
N TYR A 97 11.35 3.54 4.21
CA TYR A 97 9.95 3.44 3.81
C TYR A 97 9.27 4.82 3.67
N CYS A 98 9.82 5.85 4.30
CA CYS A 98 9.32 7.22 4.18
C CYS A 98 9.90 7.98 2.97
N ALA A 99 11.07 7.60 2.47
CA ALA A 99 11.76 8.32 1.40
C ALA A 99 11.09 8.24 0.01
N PRO A 100 10.49 7.11 -0.43
CA PRO A 100 9.88 7.04 -1.75
C PRO A 100 8.66 7.95 -1.88
N PHE A 101 8.50 8.57 -3.06
CA PHE A 101 7.33 9.39 -3.37
C PHE A 101 6.03 8.58 -3.27
N LEU A 102 6.03 7.37 -3.80
CA LEU A 102 4.93 6.40 -3.66
C LEU A 102 5.37 5.18 -2.85
N LEU A 103 4.66 4.89 -1.77
CA LEU A 103 4.79 3.64 -1.02
C LEU A 103 3.54 2.79 -1.20
N VAL A 104 3.72 1.55 -1.62
CA VAL A 104 2.67 0.53 -1.63
C VAL A 104 2.94 -0.49 -0.54
N ILE A 105 1.99 -0.66 0.37
CA ILE A 105 2.01 -1.70 1.41
C ILE A 105 0.89 -2.70 1.11
N ASP A 106 1.25 -3.87 0.60
CA ASP A 106 0.31 -4.94 0.23
C ASP A 106 0.16 -5.98 1.34
N ALA A 107 -0.96 -6.69 1.33
CA ALA A 107 -1.32 -7.72 2.30
C ALA A 107 -1.28 -7.23 3.76
N ILE A 108 -1.90 -6.06 4.00
CA ILE A 108 -1.96 -5.44 5.33
C ILE A 108 -2.70 -6.29 6.37
N GLU A 109 -3.54 -7.23 5.94
CA GLU A 109 -4.19 -8.22 6.80
C GLU A 109 -3.24 -9.24 7.41
N ASN A 110 -2.00 -9.33 6.93
CA ASN A 110 -0.99 -10.26 7.46
C ASN A 110 -0.13 -9.65 8.59
N ARG A 111 -0.58 -8.56 9.19
CA ARG A 111 0.00 -8.00 10.41
C ARG A 111 -0.44 -8.82 11.61
N SER A 112 0.34 -8.79 12.68
CA SER A 112 -0.07 -9.43 13.96
C SER A 112 -1.06 -8.58 14.76
N ASP A 113 -1.30 -7.32 14.33
CA ASP A 113 -2.12 -6.31 15.04
C ASP A 113 -1.71 -6.11 16.51
N SER A 114 -0.45 -6.42 16.84
CA SER A 114 0.09 -6.13 18.16
C SER A 114 0.21 -4.62 18.39
N ALA A 115 0.16 -4.19 19.67
CA ALA A 115 0.31 -2.77 20.01
C ALA A 115 1.60 -2.15 19.41
N PHE A 116 2.68 -2.93 19.38
CA PHE A 116 3.94 -2.51 18.79
C PHE A 116 3.85 -2.31 17.26
N GLU A 117 3.27 -3.28 16.55
CA GLU A 117 3.09 -3.16 15.08
C GLU A 117 2.14 -2.02 14.74
N ASN A 118 1.07 -1.83 15.51
CA ASN A 118 0.14 -0.72 15.31
C ASN A 118 0.80 0.63 15.55
N LEU A 119 1.63 0.77 16.59
CA LEU A 119 2.40 1.99 16.85
C LEU A 119 3.32 2.34 15.68
N LEU A 120 4.12 1.38 15.22
CA LEU A 120 5.05 1.57 14.10
C LEU A 120 4.33 1.90 12.80
N PHE A 121 3.21 1.23 12.55
CA PHE A 121 2.44 1.44 11.32
C PHE A 121 1.80 2.83 11.32
N ASN A 122 1.20 3.26 12.43
CA ASN A 122 0.70 4.62 12.59
C ASN A 122 1.82 5.64 12.39
N HIS A 123 2.97 5.45 13.04
CA HIS A 123 4.12 6.37 12.90
C HIS A 123 4.60 6.49 11.45
N LEU A 124 4.69 5.38 10.71
CA LEU A 124 5.03 5.39 9.29
C LEU A 124 4.01 6.22 8.47
N ILE A 125 2.72 5.96 8.69
CA ILE A 125 1.65 6.68 7.97
C ILE A 125 1.65 8.17 8.32
N ASP A 126 1.87 8.53 9.59
CA ASP A 126 1.95 9.92 10.06
C ASP A 126 3.05 10.70 9.36
N ILE A 127 4.28 10.15 9.34
CA ILE A 127 5.41 10.80 8.65
C ILE A 127 5.11 11.01 7.17
N ARG A 128 4.51 10.03 6.52
CA ARG A 128 4.21 10.12 5.09
C ARG A 128 3.09 11.10 4.80
N TYR A 129 2.06 11.14 5.65
CA TYR A 129 0.99 12.11 5.60
C TYR A 129 1.55 13.54 5.73
N ASP A 130 2.36 13.80 6.76
CA ASP A 130 2.98 15.10 7.00
C ASP A 130 3.88 15.56 5.83
N ARG A 131 4.54 14.61 5.16
CA ARG A 131 5.39 14.89 3.98
C ARG A 131 4.61 14.95 2.66
N MET A 132 3.28 14.79 2.68
CA MET A 132 2.43 14.74 1.49
C MET A 132 2.91 13.69 0.45
N LEU A 133 3.24 12.48 0.91
CA LEU A 133 3.73 11.39 0.09
C LEU A 133 2.64 10.35 -0.15
N ASP A 134 2.46 9.96 -1.40
CA ASP A 134 1.43 8.98 -1.78
C ASP A 134 1.65 7.63 -1.09
N THR A 135 0.60 7.12 -0.45
CA THR A 135 0.61 5.83 0.23
C THR A 135 -0.57 4.98 -0.20
N LEU A 136 -0.32 3.76 -0.68
CA LEU A 136 -1.35 2.78 -1.03
C LEU A 136 -1.35 1.65 -0.02
N LEU A 137 -2.47 1.43 0.64
CA LEU A 137 -2.73 0.34 1.59
C LEU A 137 -3.63 -0.69 0.92
N ILE A 138 -3.16 -1.94 0.82
CA ILE A 138 -3.87 -3.00 0.10
C ILE A 138 -4.12 -4.19 1.02
N GLY A 139 -5.38 -4.64 1.09
CA GLY A 139 -5.75 -5.78 1.91
C GLY A 139 -7.00 -6.52 1.46
N ASN A 140 -7.18 -7.72 2.03
CA ASN A 140 -8.37 -8.53 1.86
C ASN A 140 -9.33 -8.32 3.03
N TYR A 141 -9.76 -7.08 3.20
CA TYR A 141 -10.70 -6.64 4.21
C TYR A 141 -12.04 -6.22 3.58
N ASP A 142 -13.14 -6.30 4.33
CA ASP A 142 -14.27 -5.41 4.14
C ASP A 142 -14.01 -4.05 4.84
N GLU A 143 -14.91 -3.09 4.67
CA GLU A 143 -14.72 -1.74 5.21
C GLU A 143 -14.68 -1.71 6.75
N ASN A 144 -15.51 -2.53 7.43
CA ASN A 144 -15.55 -2.58 8.88
C ASN A 144 -14.30 -3.23 9.45
N GLN A 145 -13.86 -4.34 8.87
CA GLN A 145 -12.63 -5.01 9.24
C GLN A 145 -11.42 -4.08 9.07
N PHE A 146 -11.37 -3.34 7.95
CA PHE A 146 -10.32 -2.37 7.70
C PHE A 146 -10.30 -1.28 8.77
N ALA A 147 -11.44 -0.64 9.05
CA ALA A 147 -11.53 0.43 10.04
C ALA A 147 -11.12 -0.06 11.44
N THR A 148 -11.53 -1.26 11.83
CA THR A 148 -11.16 -1.87 13.11
C THR A 148 -9.66 -2.14 13.21
N SER A 149 -9.05 -2.71 12.15
CA SER A 149 -7.64 -3.08 12.14
C SER A 149 -6.70 -1.87 12.04
N MET A 150 -7.09 -0.81 11.32
CA MET A 150 -6.26 0.40 11.13
C MET A 150 -6.35 1.38 12.30
N GLY A 151 -7.48 1.38 13.00
CA GLY A 151 -7.76 2.34 14.07
C GLY A 151 -8.17 3.73 13.56
N PRO A 152 -8.68 4.58 14.48
CA PRO A 152 -9.30 5.86 14.11
C PRO A 152 -8.31 6.83 13.44
N SER A 153 -7.08 6.89 13.88
CA SER A 153 -6.08 7.86 13.37
C SER A 153 -5.82 7.70 11.87
N ILE A 154 -5.60 6.47 11.39
CA ILE A 154 -5.40 6.22 9.95
C ILE A 154 -6.69 6.44 9.18
N VAL A 155 -7.83 6.02 9.74
CA VAL A 155 -9.14 6.19 9.10
C VAL A 155 -9.45 7.67 8.89
N ASP A 156 -9.20 8.54 9.87
CA ASP A 156 -9.43 9.98 9.77
C ASP A 156 -8.58 10.61 8.66
N ARG A 157 -7.30 10.26 8.55
CA ARG A 157 -6.43 10.75 7.46
C ARG A 157 -6.92 10.32 6.08
N ILE A 158 -7.43 9.09 5.97
CA ILE A 158 -8.04 8.61 4.72
C ILE A 158 -9.31 9.38 4.39
N HIS A 159 -10.09 9.79 5.40
CA HIS A 159 -11.25 10.66 5.19
C HIS A 159 -10.84 12.06 4.70
N GLU A 160 -9.76 12.60 5.20
CA GLU A 160 -9.29 13.95 4.87
C GLU A 160 -8.65 14.01 3.47
N CYS A 161 -7.67 13.18 3.19
CA CYS A 161 -6.85 13.28 1.96
C CYS A 161 -6.87 12.02 1.09
N GLY A 162 -7.70 11.03 1.42
CA GLY A 162 -7.59 9.71 0.85
C GLY A 162 -8.66 9.33 -0.15
N ILE A 163 -8.45 8.15 -0.75
CA ILE A 163 -9.39 7.48 -1.64
C ILE A 163 -9.63 6.07 -1.15
N ARG A 164 -10.91 5.66 -1.12
CA ARG A 164 -11.28 4.26 -0.89
C ARG A 164 -11.72 3.60 -2.17
N ILE A 165 -11.13 2.45 -2.47
CA ILE A 165 -11.42 1.59 -3.61
C ILE A 165 -11.84 0.23 -3.08
N ILE A 166 -13.13 -0.07 -3.25
CA ILE A 166 -13.71 -1.32 -2.80
C ILE A 166 -13.84 -2.28 -3.98
N CYS A 167 -13.03 -3.35 -3.95
CA CYS A 167 -12.97 -4.34 -5.02
C CYS A 167 -13.90 -5.51 -4.72
N ASN A 168 -15.22 -5.34 -4.95
CA ASN A 168 -16.26 -6.34 -4.66
C ASN A 168 -16.76 -7.12 -5.89
N TRP A 169 -16.17 -6.92 -7.07
CA TRP A 169 -16.48 -7.68 -8.28
C TRP A 169 -15.85 -9.08 -8.26
N LYS A 170 -16.19 -9.87 -9.28
CA LYS A 170 -15.73 -11.25 -9.41
C LYS A 170 -14.20 -11.34 -9.53
N SER A 171 -13.65 -12.43 -8.98
CA SER A 171 -12.23 -12.75 -9.11
C SER A 171 -11.83 -12.92 -10.59
N PHE A 172 -10.70 -12.33 -10.97
CA PHE A 172 -10.08 -12.56 -12.29
C PHE A 172 -9.27 -13.87 -12.36
N ARG A 173 -9.14 -14.57 -11.23
CA ARG A 173 -8.50 -15.88 -11.24
C ARG A 173 -9.47 -16.90 -11.82
N ARG A 174 -9.06 -17.57 -12.89
CA ARG A 174 -9.76 -18.77 -13.38
C ARG A 174 -9.59 -19.84 -12.30
N ILE A 175 -10.70 -20.40 -11.83
CA ILE A 175 -10.74 -21.59 -10.98
C ILE A 175 -10.53 -22.80 -11.89
#